data_a9d2e71ac271e7c70243dc1aaa4f025e
#
_entry.id   a9d2e71ac271e7c70243dc1aaa4f025e
#
_cell.length_a   1.000
_cell.length_b   1.000
_cell.length_c   1.000
_cell.angle_alpha   90.00
_cell.angle_beta   90.00
_cell.angle_gamma   90.00
#
_symmetry.space_group_name_H-M   'P 1'
#
loop_
_entity.id
_entity.type
_entity.pdbx_description
1 polymer ?
#
loop_
_entity_poly.entity_id
_entity_poly.type
_entity_poly.pdbx_seq_one_letter_code
_entity_poly.pdbx_strand_id
1 'polypeptide(L)'
;MIYVIDHQDSFTFNLVHLLSSFDEVYVTNYFDMNQAKLKQSNLVVFSPGPGEPNDYPKSSSIYKSLKGKKKILGICLGFQQILFNEKGTIKQQKHIYHGYQSKISVLNNSQLFNNNRILTVGRYHSLKLHEPF
;
A
#
# COMPACT_ATOMS: atom_id res chain seq x y z
N MET A 1 -16.28 -7.28 -3.43
CA MET A 1 -15.29 -6.99 -4.50
C MET A 1 -14.18 -6.09 -3.96
N ILE A 2 -12.94 -6.43 -4.26
CA ILE A 2 -11.72 -5.67 -3.96
C ILE A 2 -11.34 -4.88 -5.21
N TYR A 3 -11.05 -3.58 -5.07
CA TYR A 3 -10.57 -2.74 -6.17
C TYR A 3 -9.08 -2.49 -5.99
N VAL A 4 -8.26 -2.88 -6.96
CA VAL A 4 -6.80 -2.65 -6.95
C VAL A 4 -6.44 -1.52 -7.90
N ILE A 5 -5.77 -0.51 -7.39
CA ILE A 5 -5.16 0.57 -8.17
C ILE A 5 -3.72 0.16 -8.46
N ASP A 6 -3.44 -0.17 -9.71
CA ASP A 6 -2.12 -0.62 -10.17
C ASP A 6 -1.21 0.58 -10.48
N HIS A 7 -0.12 0.71 -9.76
CA HIS A 7 0.95 1.70 -10.00
C HIS A 7 2.07 1.15 -10.90
N GLN A 8 1.72 0.18 -11.76
CA GLN A 8 2.63 -0.42 -12.75
C GLN A 8 3.85 -1.11 -12.14
N ASP A 9 3.61 -1.86 -11.07
CA ASP A 9 4.64 -2.71 -10.46
C ASP A 9 4.53 -4.14 -10.99
N SER A 10 5.68 -4.77 -11.23
CA SER A 10 5.74 -6.16 -11.69
C SER A 10 5.13 -7.14 -10.67
N PHE A 11 5.05 -6.77 -9.40
CA PHE A 11 4.50 -7.58 -8.33
C PHE A 11 2.98 -7.41 -8.13
N THR A 12 2.35 -6.45 -8.81
CA THR A 12 0.91 -6.17 -8.65
C THR A 12 0.06 -7.41 -8.88
N PHE A 13 0.37 -8.21 -9.91
CA PHE A 13 -0.42 -9.41 -10.21
C PHE A 13 -0.23 -10.55 -9.19
N ASN A 14 0.91 -10.64 -8.51
CA ASN A 14 1.07 -11.55 -7.37
C ASN A 14 0.16 -11.12 -6.21
N LEU A 15 0.07 -9.82 -5.94
CA LEU A 15 -0.85 -9.27 -4.96
C LEU A 15 -2.32 -9.54 -5.36
N VAL A 16 -2.67 -9.31 -6.62
CA VAL A 16 -4.01 -9.61 -7.17
C VAL A 16 -4.37 -11.08 -6.98
N HIS A 17 -3.45 -11.99 -7.32
CA HIS A 17 -3.65 -13.42 -7.12
C HIS A 17 -3.91 -13.78 -5.64
N LEU A 18 -3.15 -13.21 -4.72
CA LEU A 18 -3.38 -13.40 -3.29
C LEU A 18 -4.76 -12.87 -2.86
N LEU A 19 -5.12 -11.66 -3.29
CA LEU A 19 -6.39 -11.02 -2.94
C LEU A 19 -7.60 -11.77 -3.51
N SER A 20 -7.46 -12.39 -4.68
CA SER A 20 -8.55 -13.16 -5.32
C SER A 20 -8.94 -14.42 -4.56
N SER A 21 -8.13 -14.87 -3.59
CA SER A 21 -8.51 -15.94 -2.66
C SER A 21 -9.52 -15.48 -1.60
N PHE A 22 -9.74 -14.18 -1.43
CA PHE A 22 -10.65 -13.60 -0.44
C PHE A 22 -11.94 -13.04 -1.04
N ASP A 23 -11.86 -12.45 -2.24
CA ASP A 23 -13.03 -11.85 -2.91
C ASP A 23 -12.71 -11.60 -4.39
N GLU A 24 -13.75 -11.30 -5.19
CA GLU A 24 -13.58 -10.82 -6.56
C GLU A 24 -12.67 -9.58 -6.61
N VAL A 25 -11.67 -9.59 -7.50
CA VAL A 25 -10.72 -8.49 -7.65
C VAL A 25 -10.90 -7.80 -8.99
N TYR A 26 -11.04 -6.48 -8.95
CA TYR A 26 -11.08 -5.61 -10.12
C TYR A 26 -9.83 -4.73 -10.13
N VAL A 27 -9.06 -4.76 -11.21
CA VAL A 27 -7.78 -4.04 -11.32
C VAL A 27 -7.88 -2.95 -12.38
N THR A 28 -7.37 -1.77 -12.08
CA THR A 28 -7.16 -0.69 -13.07
C THR A 28 -5.83 0.00 -12.84
N ASN A 29 -5.28 0.57 -13.91
CA ASN A 29 -4.16 1.48 -13.78
C ASN A 29 -4.54 2.73 -12.97
N TYR A 30 -3.56 3.30 -12.26
CA TYR A 30 -3.73 4.51 -11.45
C TYR A 30 -4.19 5.74 -12.26
N PHE A 31 -3.99 5.76 -13.56
CA PHE A 31 -4.38 6.86 -14.44
C PHE A 31 -5.75 6.64 -15.14
N ASP A 32 -6.28 5.42 -15.13
CA ASP A 32 -7.55 5.05 -15.81
C ASP A 32 -8.46 4.29 -14.84
N MET A 33 -8.94 4.98 -13.82
CA MET A 33 -9.75 4.38 -12.76
C MET A 33 -11.24 4.38 -13.11
N ASN A 34 -11.87 3.21 -12.93
CA ASN A 34 -13.32 3.05 -13.12
C ASN A 34 -14.08 3.49 -11.85
N GLN A 35 -14.69 4.66 -11.91
CA GLN A 35 -15.39 5.26 -10.77
C GLN A 35 -16.62 4.45 -10.30
N ALA A 36 -17.33 3.79 -11.22
CA ALA A 36 -18.48 2.96 -10.85
C ALA A 36 -18.05 1.73 -10.06
N LYS A 37 -17.02 1.01 -10.54
CA LYS A 37 -16.45 -0.14 -9.84
C LYS A 37 -15.79 0.26 -8.51
N LEU A 38 -15.12 1.41 -8.48
CA LEU A 38 -14.55 1.97 -7.25
C LEU A 38 -15.63 2.20 -6.18
N LYS A 39 -16.78 2.79 -6.56
CA LYS A 39 -17.92 2.99 -5.66
C LYS A 39 -18.51 1.68 -5.13
N GLN A 40 -18.57 0.64 -5.95
CA GLN A 40 -19.11 -0.68 -5.60
C GLN A 40 -18.18 -1.50 -4.71
N SER A 41 -16.88 -1.19 -4.68
CA SER A 41 -15.89 -1.97 -3.94
C SER A 41 -16.06 -1.86 -2.42
N ASN A 42 -15.71 -2.93 -1.71
CA ASN A 42 -15.68 -2.99 -0.24
C ASN A 42 -14.30 -2.61 0.33
N LEU A 43 -13.26 -2.87 -0.45
CA LEU A 43 -11.86 -2.58 -0.13
C LEU A 43 -11.18 -1.97 -1.35
N VAL A 44 -10.39 -0.94 -1.14
CA VAL A 44 -9.51 -0.35 -2.17
C VAL A 44 -8.07 -0.59 -1.79
N VAL A 45 -7.31 -1.17 -2.69
CA VAL A 45 -5.90 -1.51 -2.48
C VAL A 45 -5.03 -0.65 -3.40
N PHE A 46 -4.11 0.08 -2.81
CA PHE A 46 -3.06 0.81 -3.52
C PHE A 46 -1.85 -0.11 -3.63
N SER A 47 -1.47 -0.47 -4.84
CA SER A 47 -0.41 -1.43 -5.12
C SER A 47 0.99 -0.89 -4.82
N PRO A 48 2.02 -1.77 -4.81
CA PRO A 48 3.40 -1.35 -5.02
C PRO A 48 3.54 -0.56 -6.32
N GLY A 49 4.66 0.15 -6.47
CA GLY A 49 4.97 0.90 -7.68
C GLY A 49 6.34 1.55 -7.63
N PRO A 50 6.87 2.00 -8.78
CA PRO A 50 8.10 2.78 -8.84
C PRO A 50 7.87 4.22 -8.36
N GLY A 51 8.98 4.95 -8.14
CA GLY A 51 8.95 6.36 -7.80
C GLY A 51 8.51 6.66 -6.37
N GLU A 52 7.85 7.79 -6.19
CA GLU A 52 7.41 8.30 -4.90
C GLU A 52 5.95 8.81 -4.94
N PRO A 53 5.31 9.08 -3.77
CA PRO A 53 3.91 9.52 -3.73
C PRO A 53 3.58 10.76 -4.58
N ASN A 54 4.52 11.69 -4.76
CA ASN A 54 4.32 12.90 -5.56
C ASN A 54 4.10 12.60 -7.05
N ASP A 55 4.59 11.47 -7.55
CA ASP A 55 4.43 11.05 -8.94
C ASP A 55 2.98 10.64 -9.27
N TYR A 56 2.14 10.45 -8.24
CA TYR A 56 0.80 9.89 -8.35
C TYR A 56 -0.31 10.81 -7.81
N PRO A 57 -0.50 12.03 -8.36
CA PRO A 57 -1.49 12.97 -7.83
C PRO A 57 -2.94 12.47 -7.94
N LYS A 58 -3.25 11.65 -8.95
CA LYS A 58 -4.58 11.02 -9.08
C LYS A 58 -4.85 10.05 -7.93
N SER A 59 -3.86 9.25 -7.54
CA SER A 59 -3.97 8.34 -6.38
C SER A 59 -4.17 9.11 -5.07
N SER A 60 -3.49 10.24 -4.90
CA SER A 60 -3.71 11.15 -3.76
C SER A 60 -5.14 11.69 -3.72
N SER A 61 -5.68 12.12 -4.85
CA SER A 61 -7.07 12.60 -4.95
C SER A 61 -8.06 11.50 -4.59
N ILE A 62 -7.87 10.30 -5.11
CA ILE A 62 -8.73 9.15 -4.79
C ILE A 62 -8.64 8.80 -3.31
N TYR A 63 -7.44 8.71 -2.74
CA TYR A 63 -7.28 8.47 -1.30
C TYR A 63 -8.10 9.45 -0.47
N LYS A 64 -7.95 10.75 -0.72
CA LYS A 64 -8.68 11.80 0.00
C LYS A 64 -10.20 11.67 -0.13
N SER A 65 -10.69 11.24 -1.29
CA SER A 65 -12.13 11.04 -1.54
C SER A 65 -12.71 9.81 -0.82
N LEU A 66 -11.89 8.81 -0.58
CA LEU A 66 -12.26 7.51 0.02
C LEU A 66 -12.02 7.45 1.53
N LYS A 67 -11.10 8.26 2.06
CA LYS A 67 -10.76 8.28 3.48
C LYS A 67 -12.01 8.46 4.35
N GLY A 68 -12.15 7.58 5.35
CA GLY A 68 -13.32 7.56 6.25
C GLY A 68 -14.61 6.98 5.64
N LYS A 69 -14.62 6.65 4.34
CA LYS A 69 -15.80 6.10 3.64
C LYS A 69 -15.59 4.66 3.18
N LYS A 70 -14.36 4.25 2.95
CA LYS A 70 -14.00 2.93 2.44
C LYS A 70 -12.84 2.33 3.25
N LYS A 71 -12.76 1.01 3.28
CA LYS A 71 -11.55 0.32 3.74
C LYS A 71 -10.45 0.52 2.71
N ILE A 72 -9.26 0.90 3.17
CA ILE A 72 -8.11 1.15 2.30
C ILE A 72 -6.92 0.34 2.82
N LEU A 73 -6.22 -0.31 1.91
CA LEU A 73 -4.96 -1.01 2.16
C LEU A 73 -3.89 -0.45 1.22
N GLY A 74 -2.74 -0.12 1.75
CA GLY A 74 -1.58 0.30 0.95
C GLY A 74 -0.42 -0.68 1.10
N ILE A 75 0.18 -1.08 -0.02
CA ILE A 75 1.34 -1.97 -0.05
C ILE A 75 2.53 -1.22 -0.66
N CYS A 76 3.66 -1.17 0.05
CA CYS A 76 4.90 -0.50 -0.37
C CYS A 76 4.63 0.98 -0.76
N LEU A 77 4.68 1.33 -2.05
CA LEU A 77 4.33 2.67 -2.54
C LEU A 77 2.92 3.08 -2.09
N GLY A 78 1.95 2.17 -2.16
CA GLY A 78 0.58 2.44 -1.71
C GLY A 78 0.50 2.80 -0.22
N PHE A 79 1.31 2.17 0.63
CA PHE A 79 1.43 2.54 2.04
C PHE A 79 2.06 3.94 2.20
N GLN A 80 3.13 4.22 1.45
CA GLN A 80 3.76 5.54 1.44
C GLN A 80 2.80 6.63 0.95
N GLN A 81 1.95 6.32 -0.04
CA GLN A 81 0.91 7.19 -0.54
C GLN A 81 -0.09 7.58 0.56
N ILE A 82 -0.51 6.61 1.38
CA ILE A 82 -1.38 6.87 2.54
C ILE A 82 -0.69 7.82 3.51
N LEU A 83 0.53 7.48 3.95
CA LEU A 83 1.28 8.28 4.92
C LEU A 83 1.55 9.71 4.42
N PHE A 84 1.91 9.86 3.15
CA PHE A 84 2.12 11.15 2.51
C PHE A 84 0.86 12.03 2.57
N ASN A 85 -0.31 11.47 2.29
CA ASN A 85 -1.58 12.19 2.37
C ASN A 85 -2.03 12.47 3.81
N GLU A 86 -1.51 11.72 4.79
CA GLU A 86 -1.67 11.99 6.22
C GLU A 86 -0.59 12.94 6.78
N LYS A 87 0.09 13.67 5.90
CA LYS A 87 1.16 14.64 6.23
C LYS A 87 2.47 13.99 6.71
N GLY A 88 2.64 12.70 6.51
CA GLY A 88 3.91 12.02 6.76
C GLY A 88 4.97 12.44 5.75
N THR A 89 6.19 12.60 6.19
CA THR A 89 7.34 12.89 5.33
C THR A 89 7.99 11.60 4.89
N ILE A 90 8.05 11.36 3.58
CA ILE A 90 8.74 10.21 3.00
C ILE A 90 10.17 10.62 2.65
N LYS A 91 11.15 9.84 3.07
CA LYS A 91 12.58 10.10 2.82
C LYS A 91 13.27 8.87 2.26
N GLN A 92 14.32 9.12 1.50
CA GLN A 92 15.21 8.06 1.03
C GLN A 92 15.97 7.44 2.22
N GLN A 93 16.10 6.12 2.22
CA GLN A 93 16.91 5.41 3.19
C GLN A 93 18.39 5.48 2.82
N LYS A 94 19.25 5.42 3.85
CA LYS A 94 20.71 5.30 3.63
C LYS A 94 21.07 3.97 2.97
N HIS A 95 20.36 2.90 3.30
CA HIS A 95 20.53 1.58 2.71
C HIS A 95 19.29 1.20 1.90
N ILE A 96 19.49 0.84 0.65
CA ILE A 96 18.44 0.33 -0.22
C ILE A 96 18.29 -1.16 0.04
N TYR A 97 17.07 -1.62 0.27
CA TYR A 97 16.77 -3.02 0.50
C TYR A 97 16.09 -3.60 -0.75
N HIS A 98 16.77 -4.55 -1.40
CA HIS A 98 16.26 -5.31 -2.52
C HIS A 98 16.47 -6.80 -2.28
N GLY A 99 15.41 -7.49 -1.85
CA GLY A 99 15.46 -8.93 -1.57
C GLY A 99 16.12 -9.31 -0.25
N TYR A 100 16.18 -8.40 0.71
CA TYR A 100 16.73 -8.69 2.04
C TYR A 100 15.67 -9.24 2.98
N GLN A 101 16.01 -10.29 3.71
CA GLN A 101 15.22 -10.72 4.85
C GLN A 101 15.58 -9.91 6.10
N SER A 102 14.57 -9.49 6.83
CA SER A 102 14.72 -8.79 8.10
C SER A 102 13.77 -9.37 9.14
N LYS A 103 14.25 -9.44 10.38
CA LYS A 103 13.40 -9.76 11.53
C LYS A 103 12.80 -8.45 12.06
N ILE A 104 11.49 -8.43 12.23
CA ILE A 104 10.76 -7.32 12.84
C ILE A 104 10.04 -7.81 14.08
N SER A 105 9.97 -6.96 15.11
CA SER A 105 9.27 -7.25 16.35
C SER A 105 7.96 -6.47 16.40
N VAL A 106 6.90 -7.14 16.80
CA VAL A 106 5.61 -6.49 17.09
C VAL A 106 5.72 -5.83 18.47
N LEU A 107 5.66 -4.51 18.53
CA LEU A 107 5.85 -3.75 19.76
C LEU A 107 4.61 -3.71 20.65
N ASN A 108 3.42 -3.74 20.08
CA ASN A 108 2.15 -3.66 20.79
C ASN A 108 1.14 -4.65 20.24
N ASN A 109 0.20 -5.10 21.09
CA ASN A 109 -0.91 -5.89 20.61
C ASN A 109 -1.78 -5.11 19.63
N SER A 110 -2.19 -5.77 18.56
CA SER A 110 -3.13 -5.25 17.57
C SER A 110 -4.16 -6.35 17.24
N GLN A 111 -5.15 -6.00 16.42
CA GLN A 111 -6.10 -6.98 15.89
C GLN A 111 -5.43 -8.04 14.98
N LEU A 112 -4.25 -7.71 14.43
CA LEU A 112 -3.55 -8.57 13.47
C LEU A 112 -2.40 -9.35 14.11
N PHE A 113 -1.73 -8.79 15.13
CA PHE A 113 -0.51 -9.34 15.69
C PHE A 113 -0.47 -9.23 17.22
N ASN A 114 0.01 -10.29 17.85
CA ASN A 114 0.30 -10.30 19.29
C ASN A 114 1.62 -9.58 19.57
N ASN A 115 1.70 -8.92 20.74
CA ASN A 115 2.94 -8.30 21.20
C ASN A 115 4.08 -9.32 21.32
N ASN A 116 5.31 -8.86 21.12
CA ASN A 116 6.56 -9.64 21.15
C ASN A 116 6.66 -10.73 20.06
N ARG A 117 5.73 -10.80 19.11
CA ARG A 117 5.88 -11.69 17.96
C ARG A 117 7.00 -11.19 17.06
N ILE A 118 7.92 -12.10 16.71
CA ILE A 118 8.97 -11.85 15.73
C ILE A 118 8.52 -12.41 14.38
N LEU A 119 8.57 -11.57 13.36
CA LEU A 119 8.23 -11.92 11.99
C LEU A 119 9.47 -11.78 11.11
N THR A 120 9.68 -12.74 10.23
CA THR A 120 10.68 -12.61 9.16
C THR A 120 9.97 -12.07 7.91
N VAL A 121 10.45 -10.95 7.40
CA VAL A 121 9.83 -10.25 6.25
C VAL A 121 10.86 -10.03 5.15
N GLY A 122 10.41 -10.08 3.90
CA GLY A 122 11.18 -9.62 2.75
C GLY A 122 11.07 -8.10 2.60
N ARG A 123 12.19 -7.45 2.35
CA ARG A 123 12.23 -5.99 2.16
C ARG A 123 12.68 -5.64 0.76
N TYR A 124 11.85 -4.79 0.11
CA TYR A 124 12.06 -4.29 -1.25
C TYR A 124 11.69 -2.81 -1.28
N HIS A 125 12.49 -1.94 -0.63
CA HIS A 125 12.19 -0.51 -0.63
C HIS A 125 13.44 0.35 -0.43
N SER A 126 13.44 1.53 -1.05
CA SER A 126 14.45 2.57 -0.91
C SER A 126 13.96 3.77 -0.11
N LEU A 127 12.66 3.88 0.11
CA LEU A 127 12.03 4.97 0.84
C LEU A 127 11.50 4.49 2.19
N LYS A 128 11.43 5.40 3.15
CA LYS A 128 10.84 5.19 4.46
C LYS A 128 10.11 6.42 4.97
N LEU A 129 9.22 6.23 5.92
CA LEU A 129 8.67 7.32 6.70
C LEU A 129 9.77 7.97 7.55
N HIS A 130 9.78 9.30 7.61
CA HIS A 130 10.63 10.04 8.54
C HIS A 130 9.97 10.05 9.92
N GLU A 131 10.68 9.56 10.91
CA GLU A 131 10.24 9.55 12.31
C GLU A 131 10.88 10.70 13.10
N PRO A 132 10.18 11.24 14.12
CA PRO A 132 8.83 10.87 14.57
C PRO A 132 7.75 11.34 13.60
N PHE A 133 6.63 10.62 13.60
CA PHE A 133 5.45 10.86 12.74
C PHE A 133 4.33 11.50 13.55
#